data_4414271dc99c0c88b840e725d8ca5ea2
#
_entry.id   4414271dc99c0c88b840e725d8ca5ea2
#
_cell.length_a   1.000
_cell.length_b   1.000
_cell.length_c   1.000
_cell.angle_alpha   90.00
_cell.angle_beta   90.00
_cell.angle_gamma   90.00
#
_symmetry.space_group_name_H-M   'P 1'
#
loop_
_entity.id
_entity.type
_entity.pdbx_description
1 polymer ?
#
loop_
_entity_poly.entity_id
_entity_poly.type
_entity_poly.pdbx_seq_one_letter_code
_entity_poly.pdbx_strand_id
1 'polypeptide(L)'
;VNLTCEAYQEPGGLXXXXXXXXXXATTPYVEDIPELPLHDLYCSKLLDLAFLLDGSSKLSEAEFDVLKVFVVDMNLRLHISQKRIRVAVVEYHDGSHSYIDLRDRKRPSELRRITGQVKYVGSQVASTSEVLKYTLFQIFXXXXRPEASRIALLLTASQEPPRMARNLVRYVQXLKKKKVIVIPVGIGPHANIKQXXXIEKQSPENKAFVLSSVDKLEQRRDEIVNFLXXXXXXXXXXXXXPSMAQVTVGPGFLGVSSLGPNGSXXXXXVVFLVEGSDKVGEANFNRSKEFMEXXIQRMDVGQDSIHITVLQYSYMVTVEYTFRETQSKGDILQHVREIRYQGGNRINTGLALQYVSEHSFSTNQGDREQAPNLVYMITGNPASNEIKWLPGDIQVVPIGVGPHANKQELERISWPNAPIL
;
A
#
# COMPACT_ATOMS: atom_id res chain seq x y z
N VAL A 1 -3.38 12.63 19.02
CA VAL A 1 -2.38 12.30 18.00
C VAL A 1 -2.20 13.47 17.09
N ASN A 2 -0.99 13.82 16.88
CA ASN A 2 -0.68 14.95 16.03
C ASN A 2 0.09 14.47 14.82
N LEU A 3 -0.63 13.94 13.85
CA LEU A 3 -0.05 13.52 12.60
C LEU A 3 -0.02 14.70 11.67
N THR A 4 1.16 15.07 11.24
CA THR A 4 1.29 16.16 10.30
C THR A 4 1.22 15.71 8.85
N CYS A 5 1.24 14.41 8.60
CA CYS A 5 1.06 13.93 7.26
C CYS A 5 -0.40 14.00 6.86
N GLU A 6 -0.62 14.28 5.60
CA GLU A 6 -1.97 14.38 5.09
C GLU A 6 -2.48 13.03 4.67
N ALA A 7 -3.68 12.73 5.09
CA ALA A 7 -4.32 11.50 4.65
C ALA A 7 -4.90 11.71 3.27
N TYR A 8 -4.86 10.65 2.50
CA TYR A 8 -5.40 10.68 1.17
C TYR A 8 -6.91 10.73 1.20
N GLN A 9 -7.46 11.54 0.34
CA GLN A 9 -8.90 11.60 0.13
C GLN A 9 -9.18 11.24 -1.32
N GLU A 10 -9.83 10.14 -1.51
CA GLU A 10 -10.04 9.62 -2.85
C GLU A 10 -11.04 10.48 -3.59
N PRO A 11 -10.67 11.06 -4.70
CA PRO A 11 -11.65 11.79 -5.49
C PRO A 11 -12.51 10.77 -6.20
N GLY A 12 -13.71 10.84 -6.10
CA GLY A 12 -14.67 10.08 -6.75
C GLY A 12 -14.27 8.70 -7.10
N GLY A 13 -14.88 7.91 -6.87
CA GLY A 13 -14.63 6.71 -6.82
C GLY A 13 -14.27 5.79 -7.85
N LEU A 14 -13.22 5.25 -7.68
CA LEU A 14 -12.98 4.03 -8.41
C LEU A 14 -13.61 2.89 -7.65
N UNK A 15 -14.41 2.36 -7.99
CA UNK A 15 -15.08 1.46 -7.37
C UNK A 15 -14.54 0.22 -7.50
N UNK A 16 -14.14 -0.02 -6.86
CA UNK A 16 -13.67 -1.10 -6.97
C UNK A 16 -14.31 -2.15 -6.48
N UNK A 17 -14.42 -2.70 -7.02
CA UNK A 17 -14.92 -3.68 -6.64
C UNK A 17 -14.16 -4.40 -5.87
N UNK A 18 -14.27 -4.22 -5.13
CA UNK A 18 -13.72 -4.84 -4.39
C UNK A 18 -13.33 -6.06 -4.55
N UNK A 19 -12.61 -6.14 -4.74
CA UNK A 19 -12.30 -6.98 -4.80
C UNK A 19 -12.40 -7.94 -4.42
N UNK A 20 -12.97 -8.24 -4.66
CA UNK A 20 -13.07 -8.98 -4.33
C UNK A 20 -12.58 -9.99 -4.14
N UNK A 21 -12.40 -10.23 -3.87
CA UNK A 21 -12.16 -11.04 -3.65
C UNK A 21 -11.47 -11.90 -3.80
N UNK A 22 -10.79 -11.61 -3.68
CA UNK A 22 -10.27 -12.28 -3.81
C UNK A 22 -9.90 -13.37 -3.86
N UNK A 23 -9.95 -13.67 -4.46
CA UNK A 23 -9.70 -14.63 -4.51
C UNK A 23 -8.66 -15.14 -4.35
N UNK A 24 -7.95 -14.59 -4.44
CA UNK A 24 -7.08 -15.05 -4.31
C UNK A 24 -6.83 -15.42 -3.31
N ALA A 25 -6.66 -16.49 -3.05
CA ALA A 25 -6.57 -17.12 -1.81
C ALA A 25 -5.38 -16.69 -0.99
N THR A 26 -4.29 -16.49 -1.60
CA THR A 26 -3.05 -16.25 -0.85
C THR A 26 -2.54 -14.84 -0.95
N THR A 27 -2.90 -14.13 -2.00
CA THR A 27 -2.38 -12.78 -2.21
C THR A 27 -3.52 -11.86 -2.57
N PRO A 28 -4.05 -11.17 -1.59
CA PRO A 28 -5.08 -10.20 -1.92
C PRO A 28 -4.54 -9.16 -2.85
N TYR A 29 -5.38 -8.63 -3.69
CA TYR A 29 -4.98 -7.56 -4.57
C TYR A 29 -5.88 -6.36 -4.34
N VAL A 30 -5.37 -5.19 -4.70
CA VAL A 30 -6.09 -3.95 -4.55
C VAL A 30 -6.46 -3.46 -5.93
N GLU A 31 -7.75 -3.39 -6.22
CA GLU A 31 -8.22 -2.87 -7.49
C GLU A 31 -8.26 -1.36 -7.51
N ASP A 32 -8.56 -0.81 -6.37
CA ASP A 32 -8.86 0.60 -6.24
C ASP A 32 -7.65 1.28 -5.65
N ILE A 33 -6.84 1.88 -6.49
CA ILE A 33 -5.60 2.51 -6.07
C ILE A 33 -5.85 3.99 -5.86
N PRO A 34 -5.63 4.50 -4.66
CA PRO A 34 -5.90 5.90 -4.40
C PRO A 34 -4.94 6.82 -5.14
N GLU A 35 -5.37 8.03 -5.36
CA GLU A 35 -4.56 9.04 -6.00
C GLU A 35 -3.92 9.94 -4.95
N LEU A 36 -2.61 9.87 -4.86
CA LEU A 36 -1.85 10.74 -3.96
C LEU A 36 -0.81 11.49 -4.76
N PRO A 37 -0.56 12.73 -4.40
CA PRO A 37 0.54 13.45 -5.04
C PRO A 37 1.85 12.74 -4.75
N LEU A 38 2.67 12.56 -5.78
CA LEU A 38 3.91 11.82 -5.59
C LEU A 38 4.89 12.51 -4.67
N HIS A 39 4.92 13.84 -4.69
CA HIS A 39 5.88 14.54 -3.85
C HIS A 39 5.48 14.53 -2.38
N ASP A 40 4.27 14.06 -2.07
CA ASP A 40 3.81 13.92 -0.69
C ASP A 40 3.67 12.46 -0.31
N LEU A 41 4.53 11.63 -0.83
CA LEU A 41 4.42 10.20 -0.58
C LEU A 41 4.71 9.81 0.85
N TYR A 42 5.42 10.65 1.56
CA TYR A 42 5.87 10.25 2.89
C TYR A 42 5.29 11.15 3.94
N CYS A 43 4.66 10.53 4.89
CA CYS A 43 4.25 11.22 6.10
C CYS A 43 5.49 11.51 6.91
N SER A 44 5.65 12.75 7.38
CA SER A 44 6.81 13.10 8.17
C SER A 44 6.71 12.61 9.60
N LYS A 45 5.52 12.25 10.05
CA LYS A 45 5.32 11.78 11.41
C LYS A 45 5.51 10.29 11.50
N LEU A 46 5.96 9.83 12.66
CA LEU A 46 6.11 8.43 12.93
C LEU A 46 4.79 7.85 13.42
N LEU A 47 4.46 6.67 12.95
CA LEU A 47 3.21 6.02 13.29
C LEU A 47 3.45 4.53 13.55
N ASP A 48 2.96 4.06 14.67
CA ASP A 48 2.90 2.63 14.97
C ASP A 48 1.43 2.22 14.93
N LEU A 49 1.08 1.37 13.99
CA LEU A 49 -0.30 1.03 13.70
C LEU A 49 -0.50 -0.47 13.82
N ALA A 50 -1.42 -0.88 14.67
CA ALA A 50 -1.76 -2.28 14.83
C ALA A 50 -3.15 -2.55 14.24
N PHE A 51 -3.23 -3.55 13.38
CA PHE A 51 -4.49 -4.05 12.85
C PHE A 51 -4.88 -5.30 13.63
N LEU A 52 -6.06 -5.27 14.23
CA LEU A 52 -6.55 -6.38 15.04
C LEU A 52 -7.78 -6.96 14.36
N LEU A 53 -7.68 -8.19 13.86
CA LEU A 53 -8.68 -8.78 12.98
C LEU A 53 -9.47 -9.86 13.69
N ASP A 54 -10.78 -9.68 13.76
CA ASP A 54 -11.72 -10.62 14.38
C ASP A 54 -11.73 -11.93 13.58
N GLY A 55 -11.31 -13.02 14.21
CA GLY A 55 -11.26 -14.33 13.57
C GLY A 55 -12.40 -15.25 13.91
N SER A 56 -13.52 -14.71 14.40
CA SER A 56 -14.64 -15.54 14.76
C SER A 56 -15.50 -15.92 13.56
N SER A 57 -16.37 -16.88 13.77
CA SER A 57 -17.28 -17.34 12.73
C SER A 57 -18.42 -16.36 12.44
N LYS A 58 -18.46 -15.23 13.12
CA LYS A 58 -19.42 -14.19 12.75
C LYS A 58 -19.09 -13.57 11.40
N LEU A 59 -17.87 -13.76 10.94
CA LEU A 59 -17.48 -13.51 9.56
C LEU A 59 -17.28 -14.84 8.88
N SER A 60 -17.76 -14.98 7.66
CA SER A 60 -17.39 -16.12 6.84
C SER A 60 -15.93 -16.01 6.41
N GLU A 61 -15.41 -17.09 5.88
CA GLU A 61 -14.03 -17.04 5.37
C GLU A 61 -13.89 -15.99 4.27
N ALA A 62 -14.88 -15.89 3.39
CA ALA A 62 -14.84 -14.88 2.33
C ALA A 62 -14.87 -13.47 2.90
N GLU A 63 -15.68 -13.25 3.93
CA GLU A 63 -15.73 -11.94 4.57
C GLU A 63 -14.42 -11.62 5.28
N PHE A 64 -13.81 -12.64 5.89
CA PHE A 64 -12.50 -12.43 6.51
C PHE A 64 -11.46 -12.04 5.47
N ASP A 65 -11.52 -12.61 4.27
CA ASP A 65 -10.65 -12.21 3.19
C ASP A 65 -10.83 -10.72 2.84
N VAL A 66 -12.07 -10.23 2.92
CA VAL A 66 -12.30 -8.80 2.69
C VAL A 66 -11.58 -7.96 3.76
N LEU A 67 -11.57 -8.43 5.00
CA LEU A 67 -10.77 -7.73 6.02
C LEU A 67 -9.30 -7.68 5.64
N LYS A 68 -8.77 -8.78 5.14
CA LYS A 68 -7.35 -8.79 4.77
C LYS A 68 -7.07 -7.83 3.62
N VAL A 69 -7.97 -7.80 2.64
CA VAL A 69 -7.81 -6.84 1.54
C VAL A 69 -7.86 -5.40 2.08
N PHE A 70 -8.75 -5.15 3.02
CA PHE A 70 -8.84 -3.83 3.63
C PHE A 70 -7.51 -3.44 4.30
N VAL A 71 -6.89 -4.36 5.02
CA VAL A 71 -5.62 -4.08 5.67
C VAL A 71 -4.54 -3.75 4.63
N VAL A 72 -4.48 -4.54 3.56
CA VAL A 72 -3.51 -4.28 2.49
C VAL A 72 -3.75 -2.91 1.88
N ASP A 73 -5.01 -2.59 1.61
CA ASP A 73 -5.36 -1.31 1.01
C ASP A 73 -5.04 -0.14 1.94
N MET A 74 -5.31 -0.31 3.23
CA MET A 74 -4.96 0.74 4.20
C MET A 74 -3.47 0.99 4.23
N ASN A 75 -2.67 -0.08 4.20
CA ASN A 75 -1.23 0.07 4.19
C ASN A 75 -0.78 0.83 2.94
N LEU A 76 -1.38 0.51 1.81
CA LEU A 76 -1.05 1.21 0.58
C LEU A 76 -1.37 2.70 0.68
N ARG A 77 -2.55 3.03 1.21
CA ARG A 77 -2.97 4.42 1.30
C ARG A 77 -2.16 5.22 2.29
N LEU A 78 -1.64 4.56 3.33
CA LEU A 78 -0.82 5.24 4.33
C LEU A 78 0.65 5.28 3.95
N HIS A 79 1.02 4.68 2.82
CA HIS A 79 2.41 4.66 2.35
C HIS A 79 3.34 4.12 3.42
N ILE A 80 3.11 2.86 3.78
CA ILE A 80 3.88 2.22 4.83
C ILE A 80 5.36 2.23 4.45
N SER A 81 6.20 2.66 5.37
CA SER A 81 7.62 2.56 5.22
C SER A 81 8.21 2.07 6.53
N GLN A 82 9.33 1.39 6.41
CA GLN A 82 9.95 0.79 7.59
C GLN A 82 10.43 1.84 8.58
N LYS A 83 10.77 3.01 8.12
CA LYS A 83 11.30 4.05 8.99
C LYS A 83 10.20 4.86 9.68
N ARG A 84 9.14 5.19 8.95
CA ARG A 84 8.14 6.13 9.47
C ARG A 84 6.92 5.43 10.02
N ILE A 85 6.45 4.39 9.35
CA ILE A 85 5.23 3.71 9.75
C ILE A 85 5.55 2.25 9.97
N ARG A 86 5.31 1.80 11.18
CA ARG A 86 5.46 0.38 11.50
C ARG A 86 4.08 -0.21 11.73
N VAL A 87 3.92 -1.44 11.29
CA VAL A 87 2.62 -2.08 11.27
C VAL A 87 2.70 -3.39 12.03
N ALA A 88 1.67 -3.67 12.81
CA ALA A 88 1.44 -4.98 13.39
C ALA A 88 0.13 -5.53 12.86
N VAL A 89 0.09 -6.82 12.62
CA VAL A 89 -1.12 -7.50 12.15
C VAL A 89 -1.36 -8.69 13.05
N VAL A 90 -2.51 -8.68 13.70
CA VAL A 90 -2.86 -9.70 14.69
C VAL A 90 -4.27 -10.20 14.37
N GLU A 91 -4.43 -11.53 14.32
CA GLU A 91 -5.74 -12.15 14.26
C GLU A 91 -6.11 -12.56 15.68
N TYR A 92 -7.37 -12.32 16.08
CA TYR A 92 -7.76 -12.69 17.43
C TYR A 92 -9.04 -13.50 17.44
N HIS A 93 -9.10 -14.38 18.40
CA HIS A 93 -10.26 -15.19 18.72
C HIS A 93 -10.33 -15.23 20.24
N ASP A 94 -10.34 -16.38 20.89
CA ASP A 94 -10.21 -16.38 22.32
C ASP A 94 -8.78 -16.11 22.77
N GLY A 95 -7.83 -16.27 21.87
CA GLY A 95 -6.45 -15.81 22.04
C GLY A 95 -6.07 -14.88 20.92
N SER A 96 -4.82 -14.44 20.93
CA SER A 96 -4.32 -13.52 19.93
C SER A 96 -3.13 -14.16 19.22
N HIS A 97 -3.10 -14.00 17.91
CA HIS A 97 -2.05 -14.58 17.08
C HIS A 97 -1.40 -13.50 16.23
N SER A 98 -0.14 -13.23 16.49
CA SER A 98 0.59 -12.19 15.78
C SER A 98 1.18 -12.73 14.50
N TYR A 99 0.92 -12.05 13.40
CA TYR A 99 1.52 -12.37 12.12
C TYR A 99 2.64 -11.40 11.79
N ILE A 100 2.50 -10.15 12.20
CA ILE A 100 3.51 -9.12 11.97
C ILE A 100 3.58 -8.30 13.25
N ASP A 101 4.78 -8.18 13.81
CA ASP A 101 5.03 -7.33 14.97
C ASP A 101 5.57 -5.97 14.53
N LEU A 102 5.35 -4.97 15.35
CA LEU A 102 5.88 -3.64 15.03
C LEU A 102 7.38 -3.64 14.81
N ARG A 103 8.09 -4.55 15.48
CA ARG A 103 9.55 -4.61 15.37
C ARG A 103 10.04 -5.37 14.14
N ASP A 104 9.16 -5.96 13.37
CA ASP A 104 9.58 -6.87 12.32
C ASP A 104 10.24 -6.17 11.14
N ARG A 105 9.93 -4.90 10.93
CA ARG A 105 10.55 -4.12 9.85
C ARG A 105 10.39 -4.78 8.49
N LYS A 106 9.20 -5.27 8.23
CA LYS A 106 8.93 -5.92 6.95
C LYS A 106 8.80 -4.89 5.85
N ARG A 107 9.28 -5.24 4.67
CA ARG A 107 9.06 -4.41 3.50
C ARG A 107 7.56 -4.41 3.17
N PRO A 108 7.06 -3.36 2.52
CA PRO A 108 5.63 -3.35 2.18
C PRO A 108 5.16 -4.55 1.37
N SER A 109 5.97 -5.06 0.46
CA SER A 109 5.57 -6.26 -0.28
C SER A 109 5.45 -7.47 0.64
N GLU A 110 6.32 -7.57 1.65
CA GLU A 110 6.22 -8.65 2.62
C GLU A 110 4.98 -8.47 3.51
N LEU A 111 4.68 -7.24 3.89
CA LEU A 111 3.47 -6.97 4.65
C LEU A 111 2.23 -7.45 3.89
N ARG A 112 2.19 -7.16 2.60
CA ARG A 112 1.06 -7.60 1.79
C ARG A 112 1.00 -9.11 1.72
N ARG A 113 2.14 -9.76 1.48
CA ARG A 113 2.17 -11.22 1.36
C ARG A 113 1.75 -11.89 2.67
N ILE A 114 2.32 -11.44 3.78
CA ILE A 114 2.01 -12.07 5.07
C ILE A 114 0.56 -11.81 5.46
N THR A 115 0.07 -10.60 5.21
CA THR A 115 -1.33 -10.30 5.51
C THR A 115 -2.26 -11.22 4.72
N GLY A 116 -1.93 -11.47 3.46
CA GLY A 116 -2.72 -12.39 2.66
C GLY A 116 -2.72 -13.82 3.19
N GLN A 117 -1.72 -14.18 3.98
CA GLN A 117 -1.61 -15.52 4.53
C GLN A 117 -2.21 -15.66 5.92
N VAL A 118 -2.80 -14.61 6.47
CA VAL A 118 -3.44 -14.72 7.77
C VAL A 118 -4.58 -15.71 7.69
N LYS A 119 -4.57 -16.68 8.60
CA LYS A 119 -5.53 -17.78 8.55
C LYS A 119 -6.86 -17.40 9.15
N TYR A 120 -7.93 -17.83 8.48
CA TYR A 120 -9.26 -17.73 9.02
C TYR A 120 -9.45 -18.83 10.06
N VAL A 121 -9.78 -18.44 11.28
CA VAL A 121 -9.98 -19.42 12.36
C VAL A 121 -11.43 -19.84 12.46
N GLY A 122 -12.35 -18.90 12.36
CA GLY A 122 -13.77 -19.22 12.45
C GLY A 122 -14.19 -19.70 13.84
N SER A 123 -13.60 -19.13 14.89
CA SER A 123 -13.88 -19.53 16.25
C SER A 123 -15.28 -19.09 16.67
N GLN A 124 -15.79 -19.69 17.73
CA GLN A 124 -17.07 -19.26 18.27
C GLN A 124 -17.00 -17.92 18.99
N VAL A 125 -15.83 -17.61 19.53
CA VAL A 125 -15.62 -16.40 20.31
C VAL A 125 -14.39 -15.66 19.78
N ALA A 126 -14.49 -14.34 19.69
CA ALA A 126 -13.34 -13.48 19.54
C ALA A 126 -13.41 -12.44 20.64
N SER A 127 -12.44 -12.44 21.52
CA SER A 127 -12.48 -11.60 22.71
C SER A 127 -11.77 -10.29 22.46
N THR A 128 -12.56 -9.22 22.38
CA THR A 128 -12.04 -7.87 22.25
C THR A 128 -11.17 -7.53 23.47
N SER A 129 -11.63 -7.93 24.66
CA SER A 129 -10.87 -7.63 25.88
C SER A 129 -9.49 -8.29 25.85
N GLU A 130 -9.43 -9.55 25.40
CA GLU A 130 -8.15 -10.24 25.36
C GLU A 130 -7.21 -9.64 24.32
N VAL A 131 -7.73 -9.24 23.16
CA VAL A 131 -6.84 -8.65 22.18
C VAL A 131 -6.38 -7.26 22.61
N LEU A 132 -7.20 -6.52 23.33
CA LEU A 132 -6.75 -5.23 23.86
C LEU A 132 -5.73 -5.43 24.97
N LYS A 133 -5.90 -6.47 25.79
CA LYS A 133 -4.86 -6.83 26.75
C LYS A 133 -3.56 -7.16 26.03
N TYR A 134 -3.65 -7.95 24.98
CA TYR A 134 -2.49 -8.29 24.17
C TYR A 134 -1.85 -7.03 23.57
N THR A 135 -2.67 -6.11 23.08
CA THR A 135 -2.20 -4.85 22.54
C THR A 135 -1.41 -4.06 23.57
N LEU A 136 -1.96 -3.99 24.78
CA LEU A 136 -1.35 -3.24 25.86
C LEU A 136 -0.01 -3.83 26.28
N PHE A 137 0.05 -5.13 26.45
CA PHE A 137 1.22 -5.77 27.06
C PHE A 137 2.20 -6.35 26.05
N GLN A 138 1.78 -6.62 24.84
CA GLN A 138 2.66 -7.25 23.85
C GLN A 138 2.97 -6.37 22.66
N ILE A 139 1.98 -5.69 22.11
CA ILE A 139 2.23 -4.91 20.89
C ILE A 139 2.93 -3.61 21.25
N PHE A 140 2.41 -2.88 22.21
CA PHE A 140 2.95 -1.59 22.59
C PHE A 140 3.66 -1.63 23.94
N UNK A 141 4.20 -2.63 24.07
CA UNK A 141 4.80 -2.83 25.35
C UNK A 141 6.08 -2.06 25.47
N UNK A 142 6.92 -2.36 24.98
CA UNK A 142 8.26 -1.90 25.14
C UNK A 142 8.68 -1.23 23.85
N UNK A 143 9.46 -1.02 23.68
CA UNK A 143 10.01 -0.63 22.50
C UNK A 143 9.17 0.32 21.73
N UNK A 144 8.60 0.68 22.41
CA UNK A 144 7.87 1.56 21.76
C UNK A 144 8.71 2.64 21.42
N ARG A 145 9.04 3.46 20.16
CA ARG A 145 9.34 4.80 19.59
C ARG A 145 8.44 5.80 20.31
N PRO A 146 8.90 6.41 21.40
CA PRO A 146 8.06 7.34 22.16
C PRO A 146 7.54 8.52 21.32
N GLU A 147 8.23 8.87 20.29
CA GLU A 147 7.78 9.99 19.44
C GLU A 147 6.75 9.58 18.40
N ALA A 148 6.48 8.29 18.25
CA ALA A 148 5.51 7.83 17.26
C ALA A 148 4.09 7.91 17.81
N SER A 149 3.15 8.26 16.96
CA SER A 149 1.74 8.08 17.27
C SER A 149 1.43 6.60 17.29
N ARG A 150 0.54 6.19 18.18
CA ARG A 150 0.22 4.77 18.38
C ARG A 150 -1.27 4.56 18.21
N ILE A 151 -1.63 3.70 17.29
CA ILE A 151 -3.04 3.46 16.97
C ILE A 151 -3.28 1.97 16.88
N ALA A 152 -4.36 1.51 17.51
CA ALA A 152 -4.85 0.16 17.35
C ALA A 152 -6.19 0.23 16.62
N LEU A 153 -6.24 -0.31 15.43
CA LEU A 153 -7.46 -0.36 14.63
C LEU A 153 -8.10 -1.73 14.85
N LEU A 154 -9.21 -1.73 15.55
CA LEU A 154 -9.87 -2.95 15.97
C LEU A 154 -11.00 -3.28 15.01
N LEU A 155 -10.81 -4.31 14.21
CA LEU A 155 -11.81 -4.74 13.23
C LEU A 155 -12.59 -5.89 13.87
N THR A 156 -13.79 -5.58 14.35
CA THR A 156 -14.56 -6.50 15.17
C THR A 156 -15.93 -6.75 14.58
N ALA A 157 -16.37 -8.01 14.58
CA ALA A 157 -17.67 -8.38 14.04
C ALA A 157 -18.50 -9.21 15.02
N SER A 158 -18.04 -9.34 16.26
CA SER A 158 -18.64 -10.29 17.18
C SER A 158 -18.75 -9.70 18.58
N GLN A 159 -19.36 -10.47 19.46
CA GLN A 159 -19.47 -10.10 20.88
C GLN A 159 -18.78 -11.17 21.70
N GLU A 160 -18.08 -10.72 22.72
CA GLU A 160 -17.49 -11.65 23.66
C GLU A 160 -18.45 -11.89 24.82
N PRO A 161 -18.32 -13.04 25.51
CA PRO A 161 -19.13 -13.25 26.69
C PRO A 161 -18.87 -12.17 27.73
N PRO A 162 -19.90 -11.79 28.51
CA PRO A 162 -19.71 -10.73 29.50
C PRO A 162 -18.58 -10.99 30.50
N ARG A 163 -18.35 -12.26 30.85
CA ARG A 163 -17.28 -12.58 31.77
C ARG A 163 -15.89 -12.20 31.22
N MET A 164 -15.76 -12.24 29.90
CA MET A 164 -14.49 -11.84 29.28
C MET A 164 -14.35 -10.34 29.19
N ALA A 165 -15.46 -9.63 29.17
CA ALA A 165 -15.46 -8.18 28.98
C ALA A 165 -15.22 -7.41 30.28
N ARG A 166 -15.03 -8.12 31.37
CA ARG A 166 -14.96 -7.48 32.70
C ARG A 166 -13.90 -6.40 32.78
N ASN A 167 -12.76 -6.61 32.16
CA ASN A 167 -11.63 -5.70 32.25
C ASN A 167 -11.44 -4.82 31.02
N LEU A 168 -12.44 -4.77 30.16
CA LEU A 168 -12.28 -4.05 28.90
C LEU A 168 -11.90 -2.59 29.12
N VAL A 169 -12.69 -1.91 29.96
CA VAL A 169 -12.48 -0.49 30.17
C VAL A 169 -11.11 -0.24 30.78
N ARG A 170 -10.70 -1.10 31.70
CA ARG A 170 -9.39 -0.95 32.32
C ARG A 170 -8.28 -1.05 31.29
N TYR A 171 -8.38 -2.01 30.36
CA TYR A 171 -7.36 -2.14 29.33
C TYR A 171 -7.34 -0.92 28.41
N VAL A 172 -8.50 -0.41 28.06
CA VAL A 172 -8.56 0.78 27.20
C VAL A 172 -7.94 1.98 27.92
N GLN A 173 -8.20 2.11 29.20
CA GLN A 173 -7.60 3.18 29.98
C GLN A 173 -6.09 3.05 30.09
N UNK A 174 -5.75 1.93 30.12
CA UNK A 174 -4.39 1.73 30.16
C UNK A 174 -3.74 2.02 28.90
N LEU A 175 -4.36 1.66 27.89
CA LEU A 175 -3.84 2.04 26.57
C LEU A 175 -3.79 3.54 26.42
N LYS A 176 -4.80 4.23 26.87
CA LYS A 176 -4.77 5.68 26.84
C LYS A 176 -3.56 6.25 27.57
N LYS A 177 -3.24 5.70 28.70
CA LYS A 177 -2.06 6.17 29.43
C LYS A 177 -0.79 5.97 28.65
N LYS A 178 -0.71 4.93 27.84
CA LYS A 178 0.42 4.72 26.95
C LYS A 178 0.29 5.51 25.65
N LYS A 179 -0.71 6.36 25.56
CA LYS A 179 -0.97 7.19 24.38
C LYS A 179 -1.29 6.36 23.16
N VAL A 180 -1.96 5.24 23.36
CA VAL A 180 -2.45 4.41 22.26
C VAL A 180 -3.91 4.75 22.04
N ILE A 181 -4.23 5.14 20.83
CA ILE A 181 -5.61 5.40 20.40
C ILE A 181 -6.21 4.11 19.93
N VAL A 182 -7.39 3.76 20.43
CA VAL A 182 -8.10 2.57 19.99
C VAL A 182 -9.27 3.00 19.12
N ILE A 183 -9.28 2.54 17.89
CA ILE A 183 -10.33 2.89 16.94
C ILE A 183 -11.09 1.61 16.61
N PRO A 184 -12.26 1.40 17.21
CA PRO A 184 -13.04 0.21 16.88
C PRO A 184 -13.84 0.42 15.62
N VAL A 185 -13.81 -0.58 14.76
CA VAL A 185 -14.63 -0.65 13.56
C VAL A 185 -15.53 -1.85 13.71
N GLY A 186 -16.78 -1.59 14.03
CA GLY A 186 -17.77 -2.67 14.19
C GLY A 186 -18.38 -3.00 12.85
N ILE A 187 -18.39 -4.28 12.52
CA ILE A 187 -18.76 -4.75 11.19
C ILE A 187 -19.87 -5.77 11.31
N GLY A 188 -21.00 -5.46 10.69
CA GLY A 188 -22.08 -6.40 10.58
C GLY A 188 -23.02 -6.43 11.76
N PRO A 189 -24.04 -7.28 11.68
CA PRO A 189 -25.12 -7.25 12.68
C PRO A 189 -24.74 -7.81 14.04
N HIS A 190 -23.66 -8.55 14.13
CA HIS A 190 -23.27 -9.19 15.40
C HIS A 190 -22.24 -8.38 16.17
N ALA A 191 -21.78 -7.26 15.61
CA ALA A 191 -20.79 -6.43 16.31
C ALA A 191 -21.42 -5.82 17.57
N ASN A 192 -20.60 -5.69 18.61
CA ASN A 192 -21.09 -5.17 19.89
C ASN A 192 -20.98 -3.66 19.90
N ILE A 193 -22.04 -2.99 19.47
CA ILE A 193 -22.01 -1.52 19.36
C ILE A 193 -21.90 -0.89 20.74
N LYS A 194 -22.48 -1.47 21.76
CA LYS A 194 -22.33 -0.94 23.11
C LYS A 194 -20.89 -0.94 23.56
N GLN A 195 -20.21 -1.98 23.24
CA GLN A 195 -18.79 -2.04 23.54
C GLN A 195 -18.00 -0.99 22.76
N UNK A 196 -18.36 -0.79 21.55
CA UNK A 196 -17.68 0.15 20.78
C UNK A 196 -17.82 1.49 21.34
N UNK A 197 -18.91 1.83 22.05
CA UNK A 197 -19.17 3.00 22.70
C UNK A 197 -18.47 3.11 23.97
N UNK A 198 -18.24 2.13 24.59
CA UNK A 198 -17.52 2.05 25.75
C UNK A 198 -16.15 2.42 25.51
N ILE A 199 -15.55 1.94 24.48
CA ILE A 199 -14.20 2.31 24.08
C ILE A 199 -14.11 3.80 23.78
N GLU A 200 -15.05 4.29 23.01
CA GLU A 200 -15.06 5.71 22.62
C GLU A 200 -15.04 6.63 23.82
N LYS A 201 -15.76 6.24 24.86
CA LYS A 201 -15.90 7.13 26.01
C LYS A 201 -14.60 7.30 26.79
N GLN A 202 -13.66 6.38 26.63
CA GLN A 202 -12.44 6.43 27.41
C GLN A 202 -11.47 7.51 26.93
N SER A 203 -11.62 7.98 25.71
CA SER A 203 -10.73 9.01 25.19
C SER A 203 -11.41 9.69 24.01
N PRO A 204 -11.30 11.02 23.91
CA PRO A 204 -11.91 11.69 22.77
C PRO A 204 -11.30 11.30 21.43
N GLU A 205 -10.14 10.71 21.44
CA GLU A 205 -9.51 10.28 20.19
C GLU A 205 -9.96 8.92 19.74
N ASN A 206 -10.64 8.17 20.59
CA ASN A 206 -11.12 6.82 20.26
C ASN A 206 -12.44 6.92 19.50
N LYS A 207 -12.35 7.07 18.19
CA LYS A 207 -13.56 7.19 17.40
C LYS A 207 -14.01 5.82 16.89
N ALA A 208 -15.27 5.48 17.09
CA ALA A 208 -15.81 4.22 16.61
C ALA A 208 -16.48 4.41 15.25
N PHE A 209 -16.32 3.41 14.40
CA PHE A 209 -17.01 3.33 13.12
C PHE A 209 -17.92 2.12 13.18
N VAL A 210 -19.15 2.25 12.70
CA VAL A 210 -20.10 1.16 12.68
C VAL A 210 -20.58 0.95 11.27
N LEU A 211 -20.35 -0.26 10.76
CA LEU A 211 -20.67 -0.61 9.38
C LEU A 211 -21.69 -1.73 9.38
N SER A 212 -22.69 -1.62 8.50
CA SER A 212 -23.75 -2.63 8.45
C SER A 212 -23.26 -3.97 7.93
N SER A 213 -22.20 -3.97 7.14
CA SER A 213 -21.66 -5.22 6.59
C SER A 213 -20.22 -4.99 6.20
N VAL A 214 -19.54 -6.10 5.93
CA VAL A 214 -18.14 -6.03 5.54
C VAL A 214 -17.98 -5.30 4.19
N ASP A 215 -19.01 -5.32 3.37
CA ASP A 215 -18.95 -4.62 2.09
C ASP A 215 -18.78 -3.11 2.27
N LYS A 216 -19.18 -2.58 3.41
CA LYS A 216 -19.07 -1.15 3.65
C LYS A 216 -17.66 -0.70 4.00
N LEU A 217 -16.76 -1.63 4.29
CA LEU A 217 -15.38 -1.25 4.59
C LEU A 217 -14.76 -0.44 3.47
N GLU A 218 -14.94 -0.89 2.24
CA GLU A 218 -14.36 -0.17 1.12
C GLU A 218 -14.97 1.21 0.98
N GLN A 219 -16.28 1.31 1.17
CA GLN A 219 -16.95 2.60 1.05
C GLN A 219 -16.51 3.60 2.11
N ARG A 220 -16.22 3.11 3.30
CA ARG A 220 -15.82 3.97 4.42
C ARG A 220 -14.30 4.04 4.60
N ARG A 221 -13.57 3.39 3.70
CA ARG A 221 -12.12 3.30 3.83
C ARG A 221 -11.45 4.66 3.90
N ASP A 222 -11.82 5.56 3.00
CA ASP A 222 -11.17 6.86 2.96
C ASP A 222 -11.51 7.68 4.20
N GLU A 223 -12.70 7.53 4.72
CA GLU A 223 -13.06 8.20 5.96
C GLU A 223 -12.17 7.73 7.11
N ILE A 224 -11.92 6.42 7.17
CA ILE A 224 -11.06 5.87 8.22
C ILE A 224 -9.62 6.35 8.02
N VAL A 225 -9.13 6.27 6.79
CA VAL A 225 -7.76 6.76 6.51
C VAL A 225 -7.63 8.23 6.90
N ASN A 226 -8.59 9.03 6.52
CA ASN A 226 -8.52 10.46 6.83
C ASN A 226 -8.57 10.71 8.33
N PHE A 227 -9.32 9.93 9.04
CA PHE A 227 -9.32 10.06 10.50
C PHE A 227 -7.97 9.68 11.09
N LEU A 228 -7.40 8.61 10.64
CA LEU A 228 -6.07 8.21 11.14
C LEU A 228 -5.01 9.26 10.87
N UNK A 229 -5.17 9.69 9.88
CA UNK A 229 -4.11 10.53 9.49
C UNK A 229 -4.31 11.94 9.80
N UNK A 230 -5.34 12.23 9.96
CA UNK A 230 -5.65 13.57 10.10
C UNK A 230 -6.24 13.84 11.38
N UNK A 231 -6.49 13.12 11.73
CA UNK A 231 -7.20 13.18 12.87
C UNK A 231 -6.55 13.73 13.94
N UNK A 232 -5.69 13.56 13.79
CA UNK A 232 -5.12 14.03 14.72
C UNK A 232 -4.91 15.41 14.52
N UNK A 233 -4.88 15.48 13.76
CA UNK A 233 -4.56 16.61 13.48
C UNK A 233 -5.66 17.42 13.29
N UNK A 234 -6.16 17.29 13.83
CA UNK A 234 -7.07 17.91 13.73
C UNK A 234 -6.98 18.96 12.93
N UNK A 235 -6.88 19.17 12.65
CA UNK A 235 -6.78 20.01 11.99
C UNK A 235 -6.06 20.03 10.99
N UNK A 236 -6.02 19.08 10.74
CA UNK A 236 -5.33 19.08 9.91
C UNK A 236 -5.66 19.90 9.01
N UNK A 237 -5.40 20.59 9.02
CA UNK A 237 -5.50 21.22 8.13
C UNK A 237 -5.66 20.59 7.03
N UNK A 238 -6.30 20.44 6.72
CA UNK A 238 -6.46 20.06 5.72
C UNK A 238 -5.67 20.63 4.85
N UNK A 239 -4.87 20.42 4.97
CA UNK A 239 -4.07 20.87 4.16
C UNK A 239 -4.51 20.51 2.98
N UNK A 240 -4.67 21.01 2.47
CA UNK A 240 -4.94 20.70 1.33
C UNK A 240 -4.01 19.84 0.92
N UNK A 241 -4.36 19.04 0.65
CA UNK A 241 -3.68 18.37 0.03
C UNK A 241 -3.18 19.13 -0.93
N PRO A 242 -2.07 18.70 -1.39
CA PRO A 242 -1.49 19.37 -2.54
C PRO A 242 -2.33 19.15 -3.80
N SER A 243 -2.48 20.19 -4.49
CA SER A 243 -3.25 20.12 -5.72
C SER A 243 -2.65 19.13 -6.71
N MET A 244 -3.50 18.43 -7.42
CA MET A 244 -3.03 17.60 -8.51
C MET A 244 -2.23 18.39 -9.53
N ALA A 245 -2.50 19.67 -9.63
CA ALA A 245 -1.74 20.50 -10.56
C ALA A 245 -0.27 20.59 -10.22
N GLN A 246 0.09 20.29 -8.97
CA GLN A 246 1.49 20.28 -8.59
C GLN A 246 2.19 18.99 -8.99
N VAL A 247 1.44 17.98 -9.34
CA VAL A 247 2.00 16.73 -9.81
C VAL A 247 2.07 16.84 -11.32
N THR A 248 3.23 17.14 -11.82
CA THR A 248 3.38 17.35 -13.24
C THR A 248 3.72 16.06 -13.95
N VAL A 249 3.41 16.05 -15.22
CA VAL A 249 3.67 14.90 -16.07
C VAL A 249 5.08 15.03 -16.64
N GLY A 250 5.71 13.90 -16.85
CA GLY A 250 6.98 13.88 -17.54
C GLY A 250 8.12 14.37 -16.69
N PRO A 251 8.93 15.24 -17.24
CA PRO A 251 10.20 15.57 -16.59
C PRO A 251 10.06 16.18 -15.20
N GLY A 252 9.11 17.07 -15.03
CA GLY A 252 8.92 17.66 -13.70
C GLY A 252 8.49 16.65 -12.68
N PHE A 253 7.63 15.76 -13.11
CA PHE A 253 7.17 14.69 -12.25
C PHE A 253 8.34 13.81 -11.82
N LEU A 254 9.19 13.42 -12.77
CA LEU A 254 10.36 12.62 -12.47
C LEU A 254 11.29 13.32 -11.49
N GLY A 255 11.48 14.62 -11.70
CA GLY A 255 12.36 15.37 -10.83
C GLY A 255 11.85 15.41 -9.41
N VAL A 256 10.54 15.59 -9.26
CA VAL A 256 9.96 15.63 -7.92
C VAL A 256 10.12 14.28 -7.24
N SER A 257 9.83 13.20 -7.95
CA SER A 257 9.85 11.89 -7.32
C SER A 257 11.27 11.43 -7.01
N SER A 258 12.27 12.00 -7.66
CA SER A 258 13.65 11.56 -7.43
C SER A 258 14.31 12.26 -6.26
N LEU A 259 13.69 13.29 -5.72
CA LEU A 259 14.29 14.04 -4.62
C LEU A 259 13.73 13.60 -3.30
N GLY A 260 14.61 13.44 -2.33
CA GLY A 260 14.18 13.18 -0.98
C GLY A 260 13.66 14.45 -0.31
N PRO A 261 13.22 14.30 0.93
CA PRO A 261 12.63 15.46 1.65
C PRO A 261 13.60 16.63 1.81
N ASN A 262 14.88 16.35 1.83
CA ASN A 262 15.87 17.39 2.01
C ASN A 262 16.49 17.83 0.69
N GLY A 263 15.87 17.46 -0.41
CA GLY A 263 16.41 17.79 -1.71
C GLY A 263 17.64 16.99 -2.11
N SER A 264 17.94 15.95 -1.34
CA SER A 264 19.09 15.11 -1.67
C SER A 264 18.67 14.00 -2.62
N UNK A 265 19.54 13.57 -3.36
CA UNK A 265 19.25 12.62 -4.27
C UNK A 265 18.75 11.46 -3.62
N UNK A 266 17.98 11.42 -3.84
CA UNK A 266 17.44 10.38 -3.17
C UNK A 266 17.63 9.22 -4.02
N UNK A 267 17.89 8.39 -3.65
CA UNK A 267 18.05 7.30 -4.33
C UNK A 267 16.68 6.91 -4.83
N UNK A 268 16.61 6.52 -5.89
CA UNK A 268 15.45 6.07 -6.39
C UNK A 268 15.80 4.83 -7.07
N UNK A 269 15.15 4.03 -7.13
CA UNK A 269 15.25 2.98 -7.84
C UNK A 269 14.20 3.03 -8.79
N VAL A 270 14.39 3.11 -9.88
CA VAL A 270 13.45 3.29 -10.98
C VAL A 270 13.52 2.10 -11.93
N VAL A 271 12.37 1.50 -12.18
CA VAL A 271 12.25 0.43 -13.17
C VAL A 271 11.42 0.94 -14.34
N PHE A 272 11.97 0.80 -15.54
CA PHE A 272 11.19 0.95 -16.76
C PHE A 272 10.73 -0.43 -17.21
N LEU A 273 9.44 -0.60 -17.30
CA LEU A 273 8.82 -1.88 -17.68
C LEU A 273 8.06 -1.64 -18.97
N VAL A 274 8.61 -2.16 -20.08
CA VAL A 274 8.08 -1.78 -21.39
C VAL A 274 7.49 -3.00 -22.09
N GLU A 275 6.26 -2.83 -22.57
CA GLU A 275 5.62 -3.88 -23.35
C GLU A 275 6.28 -4.03 -24.71
N GLY A 276 6.66 -5.28 -25.03
CA GLY A 276 7.24 -5.62 -26.32
C GLY A 276 6.47 -6.70 -27.05
N SER A 277 5.16 -6.75 -26.88
CA SER A 277 4.35 -7.78 -27.51
C SER A 277 4.19 -7.56 -29.00
N ASP A 278 3.67 -8.60 -29.68
CA ASP A 278 3.35 -8.47 -31.10
C ASP A 278 2.36 -7.34 -31.35
N LYS A 279 1.39 -7.16 -30.43
CA LYS A 279 0.35 -6.18 -30.63
C LYS A 279 0.85 -4.75 -30.54
N VAL A 280 1.86 -4.50 -29.73
CA VAL A 280 2.34 -3.13 -29.61
C VAL A 280 3.02 -2.68 -30.92
N GLY A 281 3.67 -3.59 -31.60
CA GLY A 281 4.30 -3.30 -32.86
C GLY A 281 5.63 -2.60 -32.71
N GLU A 282 6.45 -2.74 -33.72
CA GLU A 282 7.80 -2.20 -33.65
C GLU A 282 7.81 -0.67 -33.59
N ALA A 283 6.89 -0.03 -34.32
CA ALA A 283 6.85 1.44 -34.30
C ALA A 283 6.53 1.97 -32.90
N ASN A 284 5.55 1.39 -32.24
CA ASN A 284 5.22 1.83 -30.89
C ASN A 284 6.28 1.42 -29.91
N PHE A 285 6.93 0.29 -30.15
CA PHE A 285 8.05 -0.09 -29.28
C PHE A 285 9.17 0.94 -29.39
N ASN A 286 9.46 1.41 -30.58
CA ASN A 286 10.47 2.45 -30.78
C ASN A 286 10.06 3.75 -30.10
N ARG A 287 8.77 4.10 -30.16
CA ARG A 287 8.29 5.26 -29.42
C ARG A 287 8.50 5.09 -27.92
N SER A 288 8.29 3.89 -27.42
CA SER A 288 8.54 3.60 -26.01
C SER A 288 10.02 3.80 -25.67
N LYS A 289 10.90 3.37 -26.54
CA LYS A 289 12.34 3.59 -26.31
C LYS A 289 12.67 5.07 -26.31
N GLU A 290 12.09 5.82 -27.23
CA GLU A 290 12.32 7.27 -27.26
C GLU A 290 11.83 7.92 -25.98
N PHE A 291 10.70 7.48 -25.47
CA PHE A 291 10.19 7.99 -24.21
C PHE A 291 11.14 7.67 -23.08
N MET A 292 11.63 6.46 -23.03
CA MET A 292 12.57 6.10 -21.99
C MET A 292 13.83 6.96 -22.03
N GLU A 293 14.37 7.18 -23.20
CA GLU A 293 15.51 8.06 -23.36
C GLU A 293 15.20 9.46 -22.82
N UNK A 294 14.18 9.86 -23.07
CA UNK A 294 13.77 11.15 -22.68
C UNK A 294 13.64 11.29 -21.23
N UNK A 295 13.20 10.36 -20.71
CA UNK A 295 13.02 10.33 -19.38
C UNK A 295 14.28 10.20 -18.70
N ILE A 296 15.14 9.35 -19.06
CA ILE A 296 16.42 9.09 -18.43
C ILE A 296 17.34 10.30 -18.51
N GLN A 297 17.30 10.98 -19.61
CA GLN A 297 18.16 12.15 -19.74
C GLN A 297 17.87 13.22 -18.70
N ARG A 298 16.64 13.26 -18.20
CA ARG A 298 16.24 14.26 -17.22
C ARG A 298 16.39 13.79 -15.80
N MET A 299 16.76 12.53 -15.61
CA MET A 299 16.98 11.99 -14.27
C MET A 299 18.41 12.23 -13.84
N ASP A 300 18.59 12.37 -12.56
CA ASP A 300 19.92 12.44 -11.97
C ASP A 300 20.44 11.04 -11.72
N VAL A 301 20.91 10.40 -12.79
CA VAL A 301 21.38 9.02 -12.70
C VAL A 301 22.82 8.99 -12.23
N GLY A 302 23.09 8.13 -11.28
CA GLY A 302 24.45 7.98 -10.78
C GLY A 302 24.49 7.04 -9.60
N GLN A 303 25.67 6.69 -9.20
CA GLN A 303 25.83 5.72 -8.13
C GLN A 303 25.19 6.18 -6.83
N ASP A 304 25.25 7.46 -6.55
CA ASP A 304 24.71 8.01 -5.30
C ASP A 304 23.35 8.69 -5.49
N SER A 305 22.71 8.47 -6.61
CA SER A 305 21.43 9.11 -6.91
C SER A 305 20.47 8.07 -7.47
N ILE A 306 19.91 8.29 -8.66
CA ILE A 306 18.93 7.39 -9.21
C ILE A 306 19.61 6.20 -9.87
N HIS A 307 19.12 5.00 -9.58
CA HIS A 307 19.52 3.78 -10.29
C HIS A 307 18.37 3.31 -11.15
N ILE A 308 18.71 2.72 -12.28
CA ILE A 308 17.71 2.34 -13.29
C ILE A 308 17.85 0.88 -13.66
N THR A 309 16.70 0.22 -13.75
CA THR A 309 16.54 -1.11 -14.31
C THR A 309 15.56 -1.00 -15.48
N VAL A 310 15.82 -1.76 -16.52
CA VAL A 310 14.94 -1.79 -17.70
C VAL A 310 14.56 -3.22 -17.99
N LEU A 311 13.26 -3.44 -18.11
CA LEU A 311 12.69 -4.76 -18.42
C LEU A 311 11.75 -4.62 -19.60
N GLN A 312 11.73 -5.67 -20.42
CA GLN A 312 10.76 -5.78 -21.49
C GLN A 312 9.83 -6.96 -21.17
N TYR A 313 8.56 -6.84 -21.48
CA TYR A 313 7.65 -7.95 -21.21
C TYR A 313 6.65 -8.17 -22.34
N SER A 314 6.27 -9.42 -22.46
CA SER A 314 5.13 -9.84 -23.24
C SER A 314 4.53 -11.04 -22.53
N TYR A 315 4.74 -12.26 -23.02
CA TYR A 315 4.33 -13.42 -22.27
C TYR A 315 5.33 -13.74 -21.14
N MET A 316 6.53 -13.23 -21.25
CA MET A 316 7.54 -13.38 -20.19
C MET A 316 8.27 -12.05 -20.02
N VAL A 317 9.09 -11.99 -18.99
CA VAL A 317 9.86 -10.81 -18.69
C VAL A 317 11.29 -11.02 -19.16
N THR A 318 11.80 -10.04 -19.89
CA THR A 318 13.19 -10.06 -20.35
C THR A 318 13.94 -8.93 -19.65
N VAL A 319 15.00 -9.27 -18.94
CA VAL A 319 15.80 -8.29 -18.22
C VAL A 319 16.77 -7.65 -19.21
N GLU A 320 16.66 -6.35 -19.38
CA GLU A 320 17.53 -5.64 -20.31
C GLU A 320 18.68 -4.94 -19.60
N TYR A 321 18.44 -4.43 -18.39
CA TYR A 321 19.46 -3.72 -17.63
C TYR A 321 19.06 -3.76 -16.17
N THR A 322 20.00 -4.05 -15.27
CA THR A 322 19.66 -4.18 -13.86
C THR A 322 20.34 -3.10 -13.04
N PHE A 323 19.87 -2.95 -11.79
CA PHE A 323 20.50 -2.02 -10.85
C PHE A 323 21.96 -2.38 -10.56
N ARG A 324 22.36 -3.61 -10.78
CA ARG A 324 23.71 -4.05 -10.50
C ARG A 324 24.70 -3.60 -11.56
N GLU A 325 24.20 -3.26 -12.74
CA GLU A 325 25.07 -2.81 -13.82
C GLU A 325 25.46 -1.36 -13.60
N THR A 326 26.45 -0.91 -14.37
CA THR A 326 26.97 0.43 -14.20
C THR A 326 25.86 1.47 -14.30
N GLN A 327 25.70 2.25 -13.25
CA GLN A 327 24.64 3.25 -13.20
C GLN A 327 25.20 4.58 -13.65
N SER A 328 25.48 4.67 -14.92
CA SER A 328 25.84 5.92 -15.55
C SER A 328 24.85 6.21 -16.67
N LYS A 329 24.54 7.49 -16.83
CA LYS A 329 23.51 7.88 -17.79
C LYS A 329 23.90 7.44 -19.20
N GLY A 330 25.15 7.63 -19.57
CA GLY A 330 25.60 7.26 -20.91
C GLY A 330 25.44 5.80 -21.21
N ASP A 331 25.84 4.95 -20.24
CA ASP A 331 25.74 3.51 -20.47
C ASP A 331 24.28 3.07 -20.54
N ILE A 332 23.45 3.63 -19.69
CA ILE A 332 22.04 3.24 -19.70
C ILE A 332 21.38 3.66 -21.00
N LEU A 333 21.64 4.88 -21.45
CA LEU A 333 21.05 5.33 -22.71
C LEU A 333 21.51 4.49 -23.88
N GLN A 334 22.78 4.10 -23.87
CA GLN A 334 23.29 3.22 -24.92
C GLN A 334 22.55 1.88 -24.93
N HIS A 335 22.36 1.31 -23.76
CA HIS A 335 21.63 0.05 -23.66
C HIS A 335 20.18 0.18 -24.12
N VAL A 336 19.51 1.27 -23.73
CA VAL A 336 18.14 1.47 -24.16
C VAL A 336 18.04 1.52 -25.67
N ARG A 337 18.97 2.24 -26.30
CA ARG A 337 18.96 2.32 -27.76
C ARG A 337 19.14 0.96 -28.42
N GLU A 338 19.86 0.07 -27.76
CA GLU A 338 20.17 -1.24 -28.32
C GLU A 338 19.16 -2.32 -27.96
N ILE A 339 18.13 -2.01 -27.19
CA ILE A 339 17.12 -3.00 -26.85
C ILE A 339 16.43 -3.50 -28.10
N ARG A 340 16.36 -4.82 -28.21
CA ARG A 340 15.71 -5.45 -29.36
C ARG A 340 14.26 -5.76 -29.05
N TYR A 341 13.39 -5.44 -29.99
CA TYR A 341 11.98 -5.74 -29.87
C TYR A 341 11.78 -7.26 -29.89
N GLN A 342 11.19 -7.81 -28.84
CA GLN A 342 11.09 -9.25 -28.68
C GLN A 342 9.84 -9.85 -29.33
N GLY A 343 8.74 -9.14 -29.28
CA GLY A 343 7.48 -9.69 -29.71
C GLY A 343 6.88 -10.60 -28.64
N GLY A 344 5.88 -11.35 -29.05
CA GLY A 344 5.19 -12.26 -28.16
C GLY A 344 3.68 -12.08 -28.26
N ASN A 345 2.95 -13.20 -28.06
CA ASN A 345 1.52 -13.18 -28.35
C ASN A 345 0.66 -12.99 -27.12
N ARG A 346 1.26 -12.71 -25.97
CA ARG A 346 0.50 -12.42 -24.78
C ARG A 346 1.07 -11.18 -24.10
N ILE A 347 0.23 -10.52 -23.32
CA ILE A 347 0.59 -9.29 -22.61
C ILE A 347 0.30 -9.53 -21.14
N ASN A 348 1.27 -10.14 -20.46
CA ASN A 348 1.09 -10.57 -19.09
C ASN A 348 1.55 -9.47 -18.13
N THR A 349 0.77 -8.40 -18.12
CA THR A 349 1.10 -7.21 -17.35
C THR A 349 1.17 -7.50 -15.85
N GLY A 350 0.20 -8.25 -15.34
CA GLY A 350 0.22 -8.58 -13.92
C GLY A 350 1.44 -9.38 -13.51
N LEU A 351 1.81 -10.35 -14.35
CA LEU A 351 3.00 -11.14 -14.07
C LEU A 351 4.26 -10.27 -14.10
N ALA A 352 4.31 -9.33 -15.04
CA ALA A 352 5.47 -8.45 -15.11
C ALA A 352 5.58 -7.57 -13.88
N LEU A 353 4.46 -7.02 -13.42
CA LEU A 353 4.47 -6.22 -12.21
C LEU A 353 4.87 -7.05 -10.99
N GLN A 354 4.40 -8.29 -10.94
CA GLN A 354 4.79 -9.19 -9.87
C GLN A 354 6.29 -9.46 -9.90
N TYR A 355 6.82 -9.68 -11.10
CA TYR A 355 8.26 -9.89 -11.24
C TYR A 355 9.04 -8.68 -10.70
N VAL A 356 8.61 -7.49 -11.06
CA VAL A 356 9.29 -6.28 -10.60
C VAL A 356 9.30 -6.22 -9.08
N SER A 357 8.17 -6.48 -8.48
CA SER A 357 8.07 -6.40 -7.02
C SER A 357 8.92 -7.46 -6.33
N GLU A 358 8.92 -8.67 -6.86
CA GLU A 358 9.57 -9.78 -6.17
C GLU A 358 11.04 -9.94 -6.53
N HIS A 359 11.44 -9.49 -7.70
CA HIS A 359 12.80 -9.72 -8.17
C HIS A 359 13.60 -8.46 -8.45
N SER A 360 13.02 -7.52 -9.19
CA SER A 360 13.79 -6.33 -9.55
C SER A 360 14.14 -5.51 -8.32
N PHE A 361 13.17 -5.28 -7.45
CA PHE A 361 13.40 -4.54 -6.22
C PHE A 361 13.85 -5.48 -5.11
N SER A 362 14.95 -6.14 -5.31
CA SER A 362 15.54 -6.99 -4.30
C SER A 362 17.02 -6.63 -4.16
N THR A 363 17.56 -6.89 -2.99
CA THR A 363 18.97 -6.57 -2.75
C THR A 363 19.88 -7.40 -3.64
N ASN A 364 19.45 -8.62 -4.00
CA ASN A 364 20.23 -9.45 -4.92
C ASN A 364 20.40 -8.80 -6.28
N GLN A 365 19.44 -7.96 -6.68
CA GLN A 365 19.49 -7.27 -7.96
C GLN A 365 20.00 -5.84 -7.83
N GLY A 366 20.49 -5.48 -6.67
CA GLY A 366 21.08 -4.17 -6.47
C GLY A 366 20.13 -3.10 -5.93
N ASP A 367 18.94 -3.51 -5.52
CA ASP A 367 18.03 -2.55 -4.93
C ASP A 367 18.57 -1.98 -3.63
N ARG A 368 18.34 -0.70 -3.41
CA ARG A 368 18.71 -0.03 -2.18
C ARG A 368 17.47 0.07 -1.31
N GLU A 369 17.48 -0.64 -0.20
CA GLU A 369 16.30 -0.82 0.62
C GLU A 369 15.71 0.51 1.08
N GLN A 370 16.54 1.50 1.29
CA GLN A 370 16.09 2.80 1.79
C GLN A 370 15.53 3.71 0.71
N ALA A 371 15.76 3.38 -0.54
CA ALA A 371 15.35 4.24 -1.64
C ALA A 371 13.91 3.95 -2.05
N PRO A 372 13.14 4.96 -2.42
CA PRO A 372 11.80 4.73 -2.96
C PRO A 372 11.84 3.93 -4.26
N ASN A 373 10.81 3.15 -4.50
CA ASN A 373 10.69 2.30 -5.66
C ASN A 373 9.63 2.83 -6.60
N LEU A 374 10.02 3.06 -7.84
CA LEU A 374 9.15 3.66 -8.84
C LEU A 374 9.21 2.85 -10.12
N VAL A 375 8.05 2.57 -10.70
CA VAL A 375 7.96 1.84 -11.96
C VAL A 375 7.28 2.72 -12.99
N TYR A 376 7.96 2.92 -14.13
CA TYR A 376 7.32 3.47 -15.31
C TYR A 376 6.94 2.30 -16.20
N MET A 377 5.64 2.06 -16.30
CA MET A 377 5.13 0.93 -17.09
C MET A 377 4.59 1.46 -18.39
N ILE A 378 5.24 1.08 -19.48
CA ILE A 378 4.89 1.57 -20.79
C ILE A 378 4.18 0.45 -21.55
N THR A 379 2.92 0.66 -21.86
CA THR A 379 2.10 -0.38 -22.47
C THR A 379 1.18 0.21 -23.52
N GLY A 380 0.93 -0.56 -24.56
CA GLY A 380 0.06 -0.13 -25.63
C GLY A 380 -1.22 -0.93 -25.78
N ASN A 381 -1.44 -1.92 -24.91
CA ASN A 381 -2.56 -2.82 -25.08
C ASN A 381 -3.06 -3.31 -23.72
N PRO A 382 -4.33 -3.71 -23.66
CA PRO A 382 -4.83 -4.31 -22.42
C PRO A 382 -4.09 -5.61 -22.11
N ALA A 383 -4.00 -5.91 -20.82
CA ALA A 383 -3.40 -7.16 -20.39
C ALA A 383 -4.22 -8.35 -20.90
N SER A 384 -3.52 -9.43 -21.24
CA SER A 384 -4.19 -10.66 -21.70
C SER A 384 -5.00 -11.31 -20.61
N ASN A 385 -4.54 -11.19 -19.37
CA ASN A 385 -5.21 -11.75 -18.21
C ASN A 385 -5.55 -10.63 -17.25
N GLU A 386 -6.58 -10.88 -16.43
CA GLU A 386 -6.94 -9.92 -15.39
C GLU A 386 -5.74 -9.68 -14.48
N ILE A 387 -5.50 -8.42 -14.18
CA ILE A 387 -4.42 -8.07 -13.26
C ILE A 387 -4.98 -8.18 -11.85
N LYS A 388 -4.58 -9.23 -11.15
CA LYS A 388 -5.11 -9.52 -9.81
C LYS A 388 -4.16 -9.14 -8.70
N TRP A 389 -2.95 -8.74 -9.04
CA TRP A 389 -1.92 -8.52 -8.05
C TRP A 389 -1.25 -7.18 -8.32
N LEU A 390 -1.29 -6.29 -7.35
CA LEU A 390 -0.67 -4.98 -7.48
C LEU A 390 0.34 -4.80 -6.37
N PRO A 391 1.53 -4.30 -6.70
CA PRO A 391 2.54 -4.11 -5.66
C PRO A 391 2.11 -3.02 -4.69
N GLY A 392 2.23 -3.30 -3.39
CA GLY A 392 1.82 -2.34 -2.38
C GLY A 392 2.89 -1.36 -1.96
N ASP A 393 4.14 -1.64 -2.32
CA ASP A 393 5.25 -0.81 -1.89
C ASP A 393 5.93 -0.09 -3.05
N ILE A 394 5.29 -0.07 -4.21
CA ILE A 394 5.88 0.44 -5.43
C ILE A 394 4.91 1.43 -6.05
N GLN A 395 5.43 2.57 -6.45
CA GLN A 395 4.63 3.52 -7.21
C GLN A 395 4.69 3.15 -8.68
N VAL A 396 3.55 3.01 -9.29
CA VAL A 396 3.48 2.66 -10.69
C VAL A 396 2.92 3.84 -11.48
N VAL A 397 3.68 4.31 -12.44
CA VAL A 397 3.26 5.36 -13.35
C VAL A 397 3.04 4.71 -14.70
N PRO A 398 1.79 4.50 -15.10
CA PRO A 398 1.54 3.89 -16.40
C PRO A 398 1.62 4.91 -17.51
N ILE A 399 2.14 4.48 -18.63
CA ILE A 399 2.31 5.31 -19.83
C ILE A 399 1.71 4.55 -20.98
N GLY A 400 0.67 5.13 -21.58
CA GLY A 400 0.04 4.51 -22.74
C GLY A 400 0.75 4.90 -24.01
N VAL A 401 1.00 3.93 -24.88
CA VAL A 401 1.59 4.19 -26.17
C VAL A 401 0.68 3.63 -27.25
N GLY A 402 0.36 4.46 -28.23
CA GLY A 402 -0.50 4.03 -29.30
C GLY A 402 -1.99 4.13 -28.97
N PRO A 403 -2.83 3.80 -29.93
CA PRO A 403 -4.28 4.03 -29.77
C PRO A 403 -5.01 2.93 -28.99
N HIS A 404 -4.38 1.82 -28.70
CA HIS A 404 -5.07 0.68 -28.11
C HIS A 404 -4.83 0.54 -26.61
N ALA A 405 -4.08 1.46 -26.01
CA ALA A 405 -3.89 1.41 -24.57
C ALA A 405 -5.23 1.57 -23.87
N ASN A 406 -5.44 0.77 -22.83
CA ASN A 406 -6.71 0.78 -22.11
C ASN A 406 -6.61 1.74 -20.94
N LYS A 407 -7.23 2.91 -21.10
CA LYS A 407 -7.11 3.95 -20.09
C LYS A 407 -7.64 3.49 -18.75
N GLN A 408 -8.75 2.76 -18.72
CA GLN A 408 -9.33 2.30 -17.47
C GLN A 408 -8.40 1.33 -16.74
N GLU A 409 -7.79 0.42 -17.48
CA GLU A 409 -6.83 -0.50 -16.87
C GLU A 409 -5.63 0.26 -16.32
N LEU A 410 -5.14 1.26 -17.06
CA LEU A 410 -4.00 2.04 -16.59
C LEU A 410 -4.36 2.84 -15.34
N GLU A 411 -5.58 3.37 -15.28
CA GLU A 411 -6.01 4.08 -14.08
C GLU A 411 -6.04 3.16 -12.88
N ARG A 412 -6.45 1.91 -13.07
CA ARG A 412 -6.53 0.97 -11.96
C ARG A 412 -5.17 0.61 -11.37
N ILE A 413 -4.14 0.56 -12.21
CA ILE A 413 -2.82 0.18 -11.72
C ILE A 413 -1.95 1.37 -11.37
N SER A 414 -2.43 2.56 -11.65
CA SER A 414 -1.68 3.77 -11.35
C SER A 414 -1.53 3.94 -9.84
N TRP A 415 -0.31 4.23 -9.43
CA TRP A 415 -0.11 4.60 -8.03
C TRP A 415 -0.83 5.92 -7.77
N PRO A 416 -1.25 6.14 -6.53
CA PRO A 416 -2.08 7.29 -6.21
C PRO A 416 -1.54 8.58 -6.81
N ASN A 417 -2.41 9.29 -7.46
CA ASN A 417 -2.13 10.59 -8.04
C ASN A 417 -1.07 10.59 -9.13
N ALA A 418 -0.61 9.44 -9.55
CA ALA A 418 0.30 9.40 -10.67
C ALA A 418 -0.48 9.66 -11.94
N PRO A 419 -0.06 10.62 -12.76
CA PRO A 419 -0.79 10.84 -14.01
C PRO A 419 -0.51 9.72 -15.00
N ILE A 420 -1.47 9.53 -15.90
CA ILE A 420 -1.30 8.59 -16.99
C ILE A 420 -0.74 9.37 -18.15
N LEU A 421 0.41 8.98 -18.59
CA LEU A 421 1.11 9.65 -19.68
C LEU A 421 0.81 9.03 -21.04
#